data_e612d57bdb74cc37928f2651c99b13db
#
_entry.id   e612d57bdb74cc37928f2651c99b13db
#
_cell.length_a   1.000
_cell.length_b   1.000
_cell.length_c   1.000
_cell.angle_alpha   90.00
_cell.angle_beta   90.00
_cell.angle_gamma   90.00
#
_symmetry.space_group_name_H-M   'P 1'
#
loop_
_entity.id
_entity.type
_entity.pdbx_description
1 polymer ?
#
loop_
_entity_poly.entity_id
_entity_poly.type
_entity_poly.pdbx_seq_one_letter_code
_entity_poly.pdbx_strand_id
1 'polypeptide(L)'
;MTNLATAQKLAPSNLQLPVSAYFDADLYQREIELLFKQGPGYVGHELMVPEIGSYQTLVAESEGRILVRNESGVELLSNVCRHRQALMLNGKGKVENIVCPLHRWTYDLGGSLLGAPHFEDKPCLNLGKSPLQNWQGLLFEGPRDVRADLAKLGVADDLQFDGYILDHVEVHDCNYNWKTFIEVYLEDYHVVPFHPGLGKFISCEDLHWEFGDWHSVQTVGIHKDLQTPGSPVYRNWHDAVLRQYNGKTPRHGAIWLTYYPNVMVEWYPGVLCVSTLHPMGPNKTRNIVEFYYPEEIALFEREFVEAERAAYMETCIEDDEIGERMDQGRAALFARGINEVGPYQSPMEDGMQHFHEWYRRVMNFQGA
;
A
#
# COMPACT_ATOMS: atom_id res chain seq x y z
N MET A 1 -17.63 2.98 -27.32
CA MET A 1 -16.38 2.77 -28.11
C MET A 1 -15.25 3.01 -27.15
N THR A 2 -14.60 1.96 -26.75
CA THR A 2 -13.55 1.89 -25.76
C THR A 2 -12.34 2.70 -26.19
N ASN A 3 -11.88 3.59 -25.33
CA ASN A 3 -10.76 4.47 -25.60
C ASN A 3 -9.37 3.79 -25.39
N LEU A 4 -9.26 2.50 -25.68
CA LEU A 4 -7.95 1.82 -25.76
C LEU A 4 -7.00 2.50 -26.78
N ALA A 5 -7.53 3.36 -27.65
CA ALA A 5 -6.74 4.09 -28.65
C ALA A 5 -6.02 5.34 -28.09
N THR A 6 -6.34 5.78 -26.87
CA THR A 6 -5.73 6.95 -26.22
C THR A 6 -4.83 6.59 -25.03
N ALA A 7 -4.70 5.31 -24.69
CA ALA A 7 -3.70 4.86 -23.74
C ALA A 7 -2.30 5.25 -24.25
N GLN A 8 -1.52 5.90 -23.40
CA GLN A 8 -0.13 6.23 -23.73
C GLN A 8 0.62 4.91 -23.94
N LYS A 9 0.85 4.55 -25.21
CA LYS A 9 1.57 3.33 -25.55
C LYS A 9 3.01 3.49 -25.14
N LEU A 10 3.48 2.61 -24.24
CA LEU A 10 4.90 2.51 -23.95
C LEU A 10 5.67 2.07 -25.21
N ALA A 11 6.93 2.52 -25.31
CA ALA A 11 7.82 1.97 -26.35
C ALA A 11 7.98 0.47 -26.09
N PRO A 12 7.92 -0.39 -27.13
CA PRO A 12 8.01 -1.82 -26.92
C PRO A 12 9.34 -2.20 -26.28
N SER A 13 9.37 -2.41 -24.97
CA SER A 13 10.42 -3.18 -24.32
C SER A 13 10.04 -4.65 -24.45
N ASN A 14 10.92 -5.45 -24.96
CA ASN A 14 10.55 -6.83 -25.30
C ASN A 14 10.75 -7.84 -24.17
N LEU A 15 11.26 -7.42 -23.01
CA LEU A 15 11.76 -8.35 -22.00
C LEU A 15 11.34 -7.97 -20.57
N GLN A 16 10.76 -8.93 -19.87
CA GLN A 16 10.54 -8.87 -18.41
C GLN A 16 11.88 -8.85 -17.64
N LEU A 17 11.85 -8.71 -16.31
CA LEU A 17 13.05 -8.83 -15.49
C LEU A 17 13.59 -10.27 -15.57
N PRO A 18 14.92 -10.46 -15.64
CA PRO A 18 15.51 -11.79 -15.65
C PRO A 18 15.30 -12.49 -14.30
N VAL A 19 15.26 -13.82 -14.32
CA VAL A 19 15.01 -14.65 -13.13
C VAL A 19 15.97 -14.31 -11.97
N SER A 20 17.23 -14.01 -12.26
CA SER A 20 18.21 -13.60 -11.27
C SER A 20 17.81 -12.34 -10.47
N ALA A 21 16.98 -11.47 -11.04
CA ALA A 21 16.53 -10.27 -10.35
C ALA A 21 15.68 -10.55 -9.08
N TYR A 22 15.14 -11.75 -8.95
CA TYR A 22 14.28 -12.12 -7.81
C TYR A 22 15.03 -12.80 -6.67
N PHE A 23 16.20 -13.41 -6.95
CA PHE A 23 16.90 -14.27 -5.99
C PHE A 23 18.32 -13.84 -5.65
N ASP A 24 18.88 -12.86 -6.36
CA ASP A 24 20.21 -12.33 -6.08
C ASP A 24 20.18 -11.53 -4.77
N ALA A 25 20.95 -12.01 -3.78
CA ALA A 25 21.00 -11.41 -2.45
C ALA A 25 21.66 -10.02 -2.44
N ASP A 26 22.68 -9.81 -3.27
CA ASP A 26 23.36 -8.51 -3.36
C ASP A 26 22.46 -7.47 -4.04
N LEU A 27 21.72 -7.90 -5.06
CA LEU A 27 20.71 -7.06 -5.71
C LEU A 27 19.60 -6.68 -4.73
N TYR A 28 19.11 -7.64 -3.93
CA TYR A 28 18.12 -7.36 -2.89
C TYR A 28 18.62 -6.31 -1.88
N GLN A 29 19.84 -6.38 -1.41
CA GLN A 29 20.38 -5.36 -0.51
C GLN A 29 20.46 -3.98 -1.19
N ARG A 30 20.83 -3.94 -2.47
CA ARG A 30 20.79 -2.69 -3.24
C ARG A 30 19.37 -2.13 -3.43
N GLU A 31 18.37 -2.99 -3.62
CA GLU A 31 16.95 -2.59 -3.65
C GLU A 31 16.55 -1.87 -2.36
N ILE A 32 16.87 -2.47 -1.20
CA ILE A 32 16.58 -1.86 0.10
C ILE A 32 17.22 -0.45 0.20
N GLU A 33 18.49 -0.31 -0.19
CA GLU A 33 19.19 0.97 -0.10
C GLU A 33 18.69 2.02 -1.11
N LEU A 34 18.44 1.63 -2.35
CA LEU A 34 18.16 2.56 -3.44
C LEU A 34 16.68 2.81 -3.69
N LEU A 35 15.81 1.83 -3.42
CA LEU A 35 14.37 1.94 -3.68
C LEU A 35 13.59 2.25 -2.41
N PHE A 36 13.79 1.48 -1.32
CA PHE A 36 12.99 1.64 -0.11
C PHE A 36 13.49 2.78 0.78
N LYS A 37 14.79 2.87 1.05
CA LYS A 37 15.36 3.98 1.85
C LYS A 37 15.39 5.32 1.11
N GLN A 38 15.42 5.31 -0.22
CA GLN A 38 15.38 6.51 -1.07
C GLN A 38 14.00 6.75 -1.67
N GLY A 39 13.04 5.89 -1.35
CA GLY A 39 11.66 5.99 -1.82
C GLY A 39 10.82 7.02 -1.07
N PRO A 40 9.50 6.99 -1.28
CA PRO A 40 8.58 7.92 -0.61
C PRO A 40 8.52 7.73 0.90
N GLY A 41 8.70 6.50 1.41
CA GLY A 41 8.74 6.22 2.85
C GLY A 41 7.39 6.47 3.53
N TYR A 42 6.32 5.84 3.06
CA TYR A 42 5.01 5.91 3.69
C TYR A 42 5.04 5.32 5.09
N VAL A 43 4.44 6.01 6.06
CA VAL A 43 4.42 5.61 7.47
C VAL A 43 3.02 5.53 8.07
N GLY A 44 1.99 5.91 7.34
CA GLY A 44 0.60 5.84 7.76
C GLY A 44 -0.22 7.03 7.29
N HIS A 45 -1.50 7.03 7.61
CA HIS A 45 -2.43 8.10 7.27
C HIS A 45 -2.80 8.93 8.51
N GLU A 46 -3.06 10.22 8.34
CA GLU A 46 -3.43 11.09 9.46
C GLU A 46 -4.75 10.69 10.15
N LEU A 47 -5.64 9.96 9.46
CA LEU A 47 -6.86 9.36 10.04
C LEU A 47 -6.58 8.23 11.04
N MET A 48 -5.35 7.71 11.11
CA MET A 48 -4.95 6.78 12.18
C MET A 48 -4.89 7.45 13.55
N VAL A 49 -4.70 8.77 13.55
CA VAL A 49 -4.59 9.60 14.75
C VAL A 49 -5.51 10.82 14.62
N PRO A 50 -6.86 10.63 14.64
CA PRO A 50 -7.82 11.68 14.26
C PRO A 50 -7.91 12.85 15.24
N GLU A 51 -7.63 12.64 16.54
CA GLU A 51 -7.82 13.65 17.59
C GLU A 51 -6.51 13.96 18.30
N ILE A 52 -6.41 15.15 18.90
CA ILE A 52 -5.28 15.52 19.77
C ILE A 52 -5.11 14.46 20.86
N GLY A 53 -3.89 13.97 21.03
CA GLY A 53 -3.53 12.89 21.93
C GLY A 53 -3.69 11.48 21.33
N SER A 54 -4.35 11.32 20.20
CA SER A 54 -4.39 10.03 19.51
C SER A 54 -2.98 9.60 19.09
N TYR A 55 -2.68 8.32 19.23
CA TYR A 55 -1.43 7.72 18.77
C TYR A 55 -1.65 6.38 18.09
N GLN A 56 -0.72 6.02 17.20
CA GLN A 56 -0.64 4.73 16.53
C GLN A 56 0.83 4.30 16.43
N THR A 57 1.15 3.10 16.94
CA THR A 57 2.49 2.51 16.76
C THR A 57 2.67 1.97 15.34
N LEU A 58 3.90 2.05 14.81
CA LEU A 58 4.21 1.54 13.48
C LEU A 58 4.49 0.04 13.52
N VAL A 59 3.52 -0.76 13.08
CA VAL A 59 3.59 -2.24 13.10
C VAL A 59 4.76 -2.76 12.25
N ALA A 60 5.03 -2.13 11.11
CA ALA A 60 6.14 -2.48 10.23
C ALA A 60 7.51 -2.36 10.90
N GLU A 61 7.63 -1.58 11.99
CA GLU A 61 8.86 -1.28 12.69
C GLU A 61 8.91 -1.87 14.11
N SER A 62 8.17 -2.93 14.35
CA SER A 62 8.09 -3.56 15.68
C SER A 62 7.74 -2.54 16.79
N GLU A 63 6.85 -1.57 16.48
CA GLU A 63 6.38 -0.51 17.36
C GLU A 63 7.45 0.47 17.85
N GLY A 64 8.62 0.50 17.23
CA GLY A 64 9.74 1.38 17.62
C GLY A 64 9.49 2.88 17.43
N ARG A 65 8.52 3.24 16.58
CA ARG A 65 8.05 4.62 16.37
C ARG A 65 6.53 4.72 16.46
N ILE A 66 6.05 5.95 16.65
CA ILE A 66 4.62 6.26 16.77
C ILE A 66 4.26 7.49 15.94
N LEU A 67 3.09 7.46 15.34
CA LEU A 67 2.37 8.66 14.93
C LEU A 67 1.60 9.19 16.14
N VAL A 68 1.68 10.49 16.38
CA VAL A 68 0.97 11.18 17.48
C VAL A 68 0.40 12.48 16.94
N ARG A 69 -0.88 12.75 17.23
CA ARG A 69 -1.47 14.06 16.91
C ARG A 69 -1.35 15.02 18.09
N ASN A 70 -0.83 16.18 17.82
CA ASN A 70 -0.82 17.32 18.74
C ASN A 70 -1.52 18.54 18.12
N GLU A 71 -1.46 19.71 18.77
CA GLU A 71 -2.08 20.94 18.29
C GLU A 71 -1.49 21.45 16.96
N SER A 72 -0.26 21.07 16.63
CA SER A 72 0.44 21.47 15.40
C SER A 72 0.22 20.53 14.22
N GLY A 73 -0.39 19.35 14.46
CA GLY A 73 -0.59 18.32 13.46
C GLY A 73 -0.12 16.94 13.92
N VAL A 74 0.28 16.09 12.95
CA VAL A 74 0.78 14.75 13.23
C VAL A 74 2.31 14.76 13.28
N GLU A 75 2.87 14.12 14.31
CA GLU A 75 4.30 13.94 14.52
C GLU A 75 4.68 12.47 14.42
N LEU A 76 5.85 12.18 13.83
CA LEU A 76 6.46 10.86 13.87
C LEU A 76 7.59 10.89 14.92
N LEU A 77 7.36 10.20 16.04
CA LEU A 77 8.26 10.20 17.19
C LEU A 77 8.82 8.80 17.45
N SER A 78 10.01 8.75 18.05
CA SER A 78 10.52 7.51 18.64
C SER A 78 9.63 7.08 19.80
N ASN A 79 9.20 5.83 19.79
CA ASN A 79 8.45 5.19 20.89
C ASN A 79 9.40 4.61 21.97
N VAL A 80 10.70 4.85 21.83
CA VAL A 80 11.74 4.30 22.71
C VAL A 80 12.17 5.34 23.74
N CYS A 81 11.97 5.04 25.02
CA CYS A 81 12.34 5.93 26.13
C CYS A 81 13.85 6.22 26.14
N ARG A 82 14.21 7.48 26.26
CA ARG A 82 15.61 7.94 26.25
C ARG A 82 16.42 7.55 27.49
N HIS A 83 15.75 7.03 28.55
CA HIS A 83 16.42 6.59 29.76
C HIS A 83 17.03 5.19 29.62
N ARG A 84 16.22 4.14 29.45
CA ARG A 84 16.66 2.74 29.39
C ARG A 84 15.97 1.95 28.29
N GLN A 85 15.62 2.59 27.18
CA GLN A 85 15.18 2.04 25.91
C GLN A 85 13.94 1.12 25.99
N ALA A 86 13.05 1.36 26.98
CA ALA A 86 11.77 0.69 27.03
C ALA A 86 10.82 1.26 25.95
N LEU A 87 10.03 0.43 25.30
CA LEU A 87 8.87 0.86 24.52
C LEU A 87 7.86 1.52 25.46
N MET A 88 7.28 2.65 25.03
CA MET A 88 6.43 3.46 25.91
C MET A 88 4.95 3.22 25.67
N LEU A 89 4.53 3.10 24.42
CA LEU A 89 3.14 2.91 24.01
C LEU A 89 3.03 1.67 23.13
N ASN A 90 1.84 1.03 23.12
CA ASN A 90 1.56 -0.15 22.30
C ASN A 90 0.28 0.07 21.50
N GLY A 91 0.26 -0.40 20.25
CA GLY A 91 -0.91 -0.38 19.37
C GLY A 91 -1.43 1.04 19.14
N LYS A 92 -2.72 1.27 19.39
CA LYS A 92 -3.38 2.57 19.21
C LYS A 92 -4.11 3.01 20.47
N GLY A 93 -4.26 4.32 20.64
CA GLY A 93 -4.98 4.87 21.79
C GLY A 93 -4.94 6.39 21.84
N LYS A 94 -5.23 6.94 23.03
CA LYS A 94 -5.23 8.38 23.30
C LYS A 94 -4.55 8.66 24.64
N VAL A 95 -3.64 9.62 24.65
CA VAL A 95 -2.89 10.05 25.84
C VAL A 95 -2.77 11.58 25.90
N GLU A 96 -2.67 12.14 27.09
CA GLU A 96 -2.34 13.56 27.27
C GLU A 96 -0.82 13.78 27.19
N ASN A 97 -0.04 12.82 27.66
CA ASN A 97 1.41 12.81 27.63
C ASN A 97 1.91 11.38 27.39
N ILE A 98 3.08 11.26 26.77
CA ILE A 98 3.75 9.98 26.56
C ILE A 98 4.54 9.64 27.82
N VAL A 99 4.11 8.60 28.56
CA VAL A 99 4.70 8.24 29.84
C VAL A 99 5.36 6.87 29.78
N CYS A 100 6.67 6.83 30.05
CA CYS A 100 7.41 5.58 30.11
C CYS A 100 6.89 4.69 31.25
N PRO A 101 6.53 3.42 30.99
CA PRO A 101 6.00 2.54 32.02
C PRO A 101 7.04 2.17 33.11
N LEU A 102 8.33 2.24 32.78
CA LEU A 102 9.40 1.75 33.67
C LEU A 102 9.71 2.73 34.83
N HIS A 103 10.10 3.99 34.52
CA HIS A 103 10.49 4.96 35.53
C HIS A 103 9.72 6.28 35.45
N ARG A 104 8.59 6.28 34.69
CA ARG A 104 7.68 7.43 34.58
C ARG A 104 8.29 8.68 33.95
N TRP A 105 9.36 8.53 33.12
CA TRP A 105 9.78 9.64 32.29
C TRP A 105 8.63 10.07 31.42
N THR A 106 8.34 11.36 31.43
CA THR A 106 7.13 11.90 30.78
C THR A 106 7.54 12.87 29.70
N TYR A 107 6.97 12.70 28.52
CA TYR A 107 7.18 13.54 27.34
C TYR A 107 5.84 14.15 26.92
N ASP A 108 5.88 15.38 26.36
CA ASP A 108 4.73 15.94 25.68
C ASP A 108 4.46 15.22 24.33
N LEU A 109 3.34 15.60 23.68
CA LEU A 109 2.95 15.04 22.38
C LEU A 109 3.84 15.50 21.20
N GLY A 110 4.78 16.41 21.43
CA GLY A 110 5.83 16.82 20.49
C GLY A 110 7.18 16.16 20.76
N GLY A 111 7.24 15.26 21.78
CA GLY A 111 8.44 14.51 22.14
C GLY A 111 9.40 15.22 23.11
N SER A 112 9.04 16.40 23.65
CA SER A 112 9.89 17.12 24.60
C SER A 112 9.79 16.48 25.99
N LEU A 113 10.92 16.26 26.66
CA LEU A 113 10.93 15.71 28.02
C LEU A 113 10.34 16.74 29.03
N LEU A 114 9.25 16.40 29.67
CA LEU A 114 8.58 17.19 30.68
C LEU A 114 9.11 16.89 32.08
N GLY A 115 9.38 15.63 32.41
CA GLY A 115 9.79 15.21 33.74
C GLY A 115 10.60 13.91 33.75
N ALA A 116 11.57 13.86 34.65
CA ALA A 116 12.44 12.71 34.93
C ALA A 116 12.53 12.53 36.46
N PRO A 117 11.66 11.71 37.09
CA PRO A 117 11.60 11.52 38.51
C PRO A 117 12.97 11.16 39.12
N HIS A 118 13.30 11.73 40.28
CA HIS A 118 14.56 11.56 41.04
C HIS A 118 15.83 12.08 40.36
N PHE A 119 15.74 12.78 39.25
CA PHE A 119 16.87 13.56 38.73
C PHE A 119 16.83 14.96 39.32
N GLU A 120 17.96 15.43 39.89
CA GLU A 120 18.09 16.79 40.45
C GLU A 120 17.92 17.83 39.33
N ASP A 121 18.62 17.60 38.21
CA ASP A 121 18.45 18.38 36.99
C ASP A 121 17.74 17.55 35.92
N LYS A 122 16.73 18.15 35.25
CA LYS A 122 16.03 17.52 34.15
C LYS A 122 16.98 17.32 32.96
N PRO A 123 17.24 16.08 32.52
CA PRO A 123 18.10 15.82 31.36
C PRO A 123 17.52 16.46 30.08
N CYS A 124 18.39 16.97 29.20
CA CYS A 124 17.98 17.44 27.86
C CYS A 124 17.87 16.27 26.86
N LEU A 125 16.92 15.37 27.09
CA LEU A 125 16.78 14.10 26.33
C LEU A 125 15.36 13.96 25.75
N ASN A 126 15.05 14.77 24.74
CA ASN A 126 13.81 14.65 23.97
C ASN A 126 13.76 13.39 23.12
N LEU A 127 12.57 12.94 22.75
CA LEU A 127 12.39 11.84 21.78
C LEU A 127 12.91 12.25 20.40
N GLY A 128 13.41 11.29 19.66
CA GLY A 128 13.73 11.48 18.25
C GLY A 128 12.45 11.78 17.46
N LYS A 129 12.54 12.73 16.52
CA LYS A 129 11.45 13.17 15.66
C LYS A 129 11.91 13.11 14.22
N SER A 130 11.06 12.54 13.34
CA SER A 130 11.26 12.54 11.89
C SER A 130 10.33 13.55 11.22
N PRO A 131 10.82 14.32 10.22
CA PRO A 131 9.97 15.21 9.45
C PRO A 131 9.00 14.40 8.59
N LEU A 132 7.77 14.89 8.44
CA LEU A 132 6.74 14.28 7.62
C LEU A 132 6.35 15.20 6.47
N GLN A 133 6.14 14.61 5.30
CA GLN A 133 5.39 15.20 4.20
C GLN A 133 3.97 14.65 4.25
N ASN A 134 2.99 15.47 3.88
CA ASN A 134 1.59 15.07 3.80
C ASN A 134 1.09 15.29 2.35
N TRP A 135 0.50 14.23 1.77
CA TRP A 135 -0.25 14.29 0.53
C TRP A 135 -1.61 13.63 0.75
N GLN A 136 -2.68 14.43 0.74
CA GLN A 136 -4.07 13.98 0.97
C GLN A 136 -4.26 13.11 2.24
N GLY A 137 -3.56 13.43 3.31
CA GLY A 137 -3.60 12.69 4.56
C GLY A 137 -2.59 11.55 4.67
N LEU A 138 -2.05 11.07 3.54
CA LEU A 138 -0.95 10.09 3.55
C LEU A 138 0.34 10.77 4.01
N LEU A 139 1.03 10.14 4.97
CA LEU A 139 2.21 10.68 5.65
C LEU A 139 3.47 9.94 5.19
N PHE A 140 4.47 10.71 4.79
CA PHE A 140 5.71 10.19 4.22
C PHE A 140 6.93 10.81 4.91
N GLU A 141 7.94 10.01 5.22
CA GLU A 141 9.22 10.47 5.78
C GLU A 141 10.40 10.35 4.83
N GLY A 142 10.19 9.74 3.67
CA GLY A 142 11.25 9.51 2.67
C GLY A 142 11.82 10.81 2.09
N PRO A 143 12.98 10.72 1.44
CA PRO A 143 13.66 11.90 0.88
C PRO A 143 13.01 12.44 -0.40
N ARG A 144 12.04 11.74 -0.97
CA ARG A 144 11.37 12.16 -2.20
C ARG A 144 10.37 13.28 -1.95
N ASP A 145 10.25 14.20 -2.90
CA ASP A 145 9.17 15.19 -2.90
C ASP A 145 7.88 14.55 -3.46
N VAL A 146 7.06 14.01 -2.55
CA VAL A 146 5.81 13.30 -2.89
C VAL A 146 4.84 14.19 -3.64
N ARG A 147 4.76 15.48 -3.29
CA ARG A 147 3.86 16.42 -3.96
C ARG A 147 4.29 16.69 -5.40
N ALA A 148 5.60 16.76 -5.65
CA ALA A 148 6.13 16.92 -7.00
C ALA A 148 5.92 15.64 -7.83
N ASP A 149 6.16 14.47 -7.25
CA ASP A 149 5.97 13.18 -7.92
C ASP A 149 4.51 12.95 -8.35
N LEU A 150 3.54 13.35 -7.54
CA LEU A 150 2.10 13.14 -7.76
C LEU A 150 1.36 14.40 -8.28
N ALA A 151 2.09 15.47 -8.64
CA ALA A 151 1.48 16.75 -9.03
C ALA A 151 0.57 16.68 -10.27
N LYS A 152 0.78 15.68 -11.14
CA LYS A 152 0.04 15.50 -12.39
C LYS A 152 -0.90 14.28 -12.36
N LEU A 153 -1.19 13.75 -11.18
CA LEU A 153 -2.04 12.60 -11.02
C LEU A 153 -3.48 12.94 -11.42
N GLY A 154 -3.97 12.34 -12.51
CA GLY A 154 -5.28 12.63 -13.09
C GLY A 154 -6.45 12.17 -12.21
N VAL A 155 -6.24 11.15 -11.39
CA VAL A 155 -7.25 10.57 -10.47
C VAL A 155 -7.15 11.12 -9.05
N ALA A 156 -6.38 12.18 -8.81
CA ALA A 156 -6.16 12.71 -7.46
C ALA A 156 -7.47 13.05 -6.72
N ASP A 157 -8.48 13.53 -7.45
CA ASP A 157 -9.78 13.86 -6.86
C ASP A 157 -10.60 12.62 -6.46
N ASP A 158 -10.38 11.48 -7.09
CA ASP A 158 -11.04 10.21 -6.74
C ASP A 158 -10.39 9.53 -5.51
N LEU A 159 -9.15 9.91 -5.16
CA LEU A 159 -8.37 9.37 -4.04
C LEU A 159 -8.37 10.28 -2.81
N GLN A 160 -9.46 11.04 -2.59
CA GLN A 160 -9.64 11.94 -1.45
C GLN A 160 -10.20 11.19 -0.25
N PHE A 161 -9.58 11.35 0.92
CA PHE A 161 -10.01 10.71 2.18
C PHE A 161 -10.94 11.59 3.03
N ASP A 162 -11.43 12.70 2.48
CA ASP A 162 -12.34 13.61 3.20
C ASP A 162 -13.63 12.88 3.59
N GLY A 163 -13.98 12.89 4.88
CA GLY A 163 -15.16 12.19 5.40
C GLY A 163 -15.01 10.68 5.57
N TYR A 164 -13.79 10.15 5.38
CA TYR A 164 -13.48 8.74 5.66
C TYR A 164 -12.94 8.56 7.08
N ILE A 165 -13.07 7.36 7.60
CA ILE A 165 -12.42 6.92 8.84
C ILE A 165 -11.69 5.59 8.62
N LEU A 166 -10.61 5.37 9.37
CA LEU A 166 -9.91 4.08 9.39
C LEU A 166 -10.75 3.06 10.16
N ASP A 167 -11.23 2.03 9.49
CA ASP A 167 -11.96 0.93 10.11
C ASP A 167 -11.03 -0.20 10.56
N HIS A 168 -10.15 -0.66 9.67
CA HIS A 168 -9.35 -1.86 9.89
C HIS A 168 -7.96 -1.76 9.26
N VAL A 169 -7.01 -2.51 9.86
CA VAL A 169 -5.68 -2.76 9.29
C VAL A 169 -5.46 -4.27 9.26
N GLU A 170 -5.19 -4.79 8.07
CA GLU A 170 -4.81 -6.19 7.85
C GLU A 170 -3.30 -6.29 7.65
N VAL A 171 -2.68 -7.32 8.23
CA VAL A 171 -1.25 -7.62 8.04
C VAL A 171 -1.14 -8.99 7.39
N HIS A 172 -0.59 -9.03 6.21
CA HIS A 172 -0.54 -10.21 5.37
C HIS A 172 0.90 -10.55 4.98
N ASP A 173 1.35 -11.76 5.30
CA ASP A 173 2.71 -12.23 4.97
C ASP A 173 2.66 -13.10 3.70
N CYS A 174 3.26 -12.62 2.61
CA CYS A 174 3.37 -13.29 1.32
C CYS A 174 4.71 -14.04 1.22
N ASN A 175 4.69 -15.31 0.78
CA ASN A 175 5.89 -16.13 0.67
C ASN A 175 6.56 -16.04 -0.72
N TYR A 176 6.63 -14.83 -1.26
CA TYR A 176 7.25 -14.52 -2.55
C TYR A 176 7.86 -13.12 -2.56
N ASN A 177 8.60 -12.82 -3.63
CA ASN A 177 9.34 -11.57 -3.79
C ASN A 177 8.40 -10.37 -3.94
N TRP A 178 8.78 -9.23 -3.39
CA TRP A 178 7.99 -7.99 -3.48
C TRP A 178 7.73 -7.54 -4.93
N LYS A 179 8.66 -7.83 -5.87
CA LYS A 179 8.46 -7.53 -7.30
C LYS A 179 7.38 -8.43 -7.90
N THR A 180 7.33 -9.69 -7.49
CA THR A 180 6.27 -10.62 -7.91
C THR A 180 4.90 -10.11 -7.47
N PHE A 181 4.77 -9.57 -6.25
CA PHE A 181 3.53 -8.93 -5.82
C PHE A 181 3.14 -7.76 -6.73
N ILE A 182 4.08 -6.84 -6.98
CA ILE A 182 3.83 -5.67 -7.85
C ILE A 182 3.48 -6.11 -9.29
N GLU A 183 4.11 -7.14 -9.80
CA GLU A 183 3.84 -7.67 -11.15
C GLU A 183 2.42 -8.20 -11.27
N VAL A 184 1.99 -9.04 -10.32
CA VAL A 184 0.61 -9.56 -10.26
C VAL A 184 -0.38 -8.40 -10.12
N TYR A 185 -0.08 -7.41 -9.29
CA TYR A 185 -0.94 -6.25 -9.06
C TYR A 185 -1.06 -5.31 -10.28
N LEU A 186 -0.03 -5.23 -11.13
CA LEU A 186 0.04 -4.30 -12.27
C LEU A 186 -0.31 -4.93 -13.63
N GLU A 187 -1.16 -5.95 -13.63
CA GLU A 187 -1.62 -6.55 -14.87
C GLU A 187 -3.04 -7.12 -14.77
N ASP A 188 -3.81 -7.01 -15.86
CA ASP A 188 -5.20 -7.49 -15.93
C ASP A 188 -5.33 -8.80 -16.70
N TYR A 189 -4.24 -9.33 -17.24
CA TYR A 189 -4.29 -10.47 -18.14
C TYR A 189 -4.73 -11.76 -17.44
N HIS A 190 -4.37 -11.89 -16.14
CA HIS A 190 -4.79 -13.03 -15.31
C HIS A 190 -6.18 -12.85 -14.67
N VAL A 191 -6.72 -11.61 -14.57
CA VAL A 191 -7.92 -11.33 -13.78
C VAL A 191 -9.11 -12.20 -14.19
N VAL A 192 -9.46 -12.22 -15.47
CA VAL A 192 -10.64 -12.99 -15.95
C VAL A 192 -10.46 -14.49 -15.81
N PRO A 193 -9.32 -15.09 -16.19
CA PRO A 193 -9.14 -16.54 -16.09
C PRO A 193 -8.86 -17.05 -14.68
N PHE A 194 -8.36 -16.20 -13.76
CA PHE A 194 -7.88 -16.64 -12.45
C PHE A 194 -8.76 -16.20 -11.28
N HIS A 195 -9.42 -15.03 -11.36
CA HIS A 195 -10.30 -14.49 -10.31
C HIS A 195 -11.78 -14.61 -10.70
N PRO A 196 -12.47 -15.69 -10.32
CA PRO A 196 -13.89 -15.84 -10.64
C PRO A 196 -14.76 -14.71 -10.07
N GLY A 197 -14.44 -14.25 -8.87
CA GLY A 197 -15.15 -13.18 -8.19
C GLY A 197 -14.85 -11.81 -8.80
N LEU A 198 -13.61 -11.36 -8.74
CA LEU A 198 -13.17 -10.06 -9.24
C LEU A 198 -13.46 -9.89 -10.74
N GLY A 199 -13.17 -10.91 -11.57
CA GLY A 199 -13.40 -10.87 -13.01
C GLY A 199 -14.87 -10.77 -13.42
N LYS A 200 -15.82 -10.92 -12.48
CA LYS A 200 -17.24 -10.64 -12.68
C LYS A 200 -17.69 -9.33 -12.01
N PHE A 201 -16.82 -8.69 -11.26
CA PHE A 201 -17.07 -7.39 -10.68
C PHE A 201 -16.51 -6.26 -11.55
N ILE A 202 -15.24 -6.32 -11.94
CA ILE A 202 -14.60 -5.33 -12.81
C ILE A 202 -14.68 -5.70 -14.29
N SER A 203 -14.46 -4.73 -15.17
CA SER A 203 -14.36 -4.89 -16.61
C SER A 203 -12.98 -4.46 -17.10
N CYS A 204 -12.13 -5.41 -17.42
CA CYS A 204 -10.82 -5.15 -18.03
C CYS A 204 -10.93 -4.68 -19.50
N GLU A 205 -12.13 -4.70 -20.12
CA GLU A 205 -12.37 -4.10 -21.44
C GLU A 205 -12.31 -2.57 -21.41
N ASP A 206 -12.54 -1.97 -20.23
CA ASP A 206 -12.53 -0.53 -19.98
C ASP A 206 -11.24 -0.08 -19.25
N LEU A 207 -10.15 -0.83 -19.43
CA LEU A 207 -8.84 -0.55 -18.86
C LEU A 207 -8.26 0.76 -19.41
N HIS A 208 -7.78 1.59 -18.50
CA HIS A 208 -7.06 2.81 -18.80
C HIS A 208 -5.82 2.92 -17.91
N TRP A 209 -4.67 3.23 -18.50
CA TRP A 209 -3.40 3.48 -17.81
C TRP A 209 -3.04 4.95 -17.81
N GLU A 210 -2.52 5.43 -16.68
CA GLU A 210 -1.81 6.70 -16.53
C GLU A 210 -0.42 6.41 -15.97
N PHE A 211 0.63 6.99 -16.57
CA PHE A 211 2.01 6.75 -16.19
C PHE A 211 2.72 8.05 -15.81
N GLY A 212 3.42 8.02 -14.68
CA GLY A 212 4.35 9.04 -14.24
C GLY A 212 5.76 8.48 -14.02
N ASP A 213 6.70 9.33 -13.66
CA ASP A 213 8.09 8.90 -13.43
C ASP A 213 8.23 7.91 -12.25
N TRP A 214 7.34 8.02 -11.26
CA TRP A 214 7.37 7.25 -10.01
C TRP A 214 6.05 6.56 -9.68
N HIS A 215 5.10 6.60 -10.57
CA HIS A 215 3.80 5.97 -10.36
C HIS A 215 3.18 5.44 -11.65
N SER A 216 2.26 4.55 -11.47
CA SER A 216 1.26 4.18 -12.48
C SER A 216 -0.12 4.19 -11.86
N VAL A 217 -1.13 4.48 -12.66
CA VAL A 217 -2.54 4.34 -12.29
C VAL A 217 -3.21 3.42 -13.28
N GLN A 218 -3.94 2.48 -12.75
CA GLN A 218 -4.82 1.59 -13.47
C GLN A 218 -6.26 1.94 -13.12
N THR A 219 -7.08 2.23 -14.11
CA THR A 219 -8.52 2.42 -13.93
C THR A 219 -9.27 1.41 -14.77
N VAL A 220 -10.19 0.68 -14.14
CA VAL A 220 -11.00 -0.35 -14.80
C VAL A 220 -12.48 -0.05 -14.65
N GLY A 221 -13.27 -0.47 -15.64
CA GLY A 221 -14.72 -0.38 -15.61
C GLY A 221 -15.34 -1.33 -14.60
N ILE A 222 -16.66 -1.21 -14.43
CA ILE A 222 -17.46 -2.17 -13.69
C ILE A 222 -18.15 -3.13 -14.66
N HIS A 223 -18.26 -4.41 -14.28
CA HIS A 223 -18.93 -5.40 -15.13
C HIS A 223 -20.41 -5.02 -15.33
N LYS A 224 -20.90 -5.19 -16.56
CA LYS A 224 -22.26 -4.76 -16.95
C LYS A 224 -23.37 -5.50 -16.23
N ASP A 225 -23.09 -6.73 -15.81
CA ASP A 225 -24.05 -7.60 -15.11
C ASP A 225 -23.50 -7.97 -13.71
N LEU A 226 -23.85 -7.19 -12.71
CA LEU A 226 -23.56 -7.46 -11.31
C LEU A 226 -24.55 -8.47 -10.67
N GLN A 227 -25.56 -8.96 -11.40
CA GLN A 227 -26.51 -9.96 -10.88
C GLN A 227 -25.98 -11.39 -10.97
N THR A 228 -24.89 -11.61 -11.74
CA THR A 228 -24.23 -12.90 -11.91
C THR A 228 -22.82 -12.90 -11.34
N PRO A 229 -22.65 -12.86 -10.00
CA PRO A 229 -21.33 -12.88 -9.35
C PRO A 229 -20.59 -14.18 -9.61
N GLY A 230 -19.26 -14.10 -9.65
CA GLY A 230 -18.42 -15.27 -9.94
C GLY A 230 -18.15 -16.15 -8.73
N SER A 231 -18.37 -15.65 -7.50
CA SER A 231 -18.23 -16.41 -6.26
C SER A 231 -19.33 -16.08 -5.25
N PRO A 232 -19.56 -16.91 -4.21
CA PRO A 232 -20.50 -16.59 -3.14
C PRO A 232 -20.07 -15.34 -2.33
N VAL A 233 -18.78 -15.11 -2.16
CA VAL A 233 -18.24 -13.94 -1.44
C VAL A 233 -18.53 -12.68 -2.23
N TYR A 234 -18.20 -12.67 -3.51
CA TYR A 234 -18.50 -11.55 -4.41
C TYR A 234 -20.01 -11.31 -4.58
N ARG A 235 -20.86 -12.32 -4.39
CA ARG A 235 -22.33 -12.09 -4.36
C ARG A 235 -22.70 -11.08 -3.30
N ASN A 236 -22.20 -11.24 -2.07
CA ASN A 236 -22.48 -10.32 -0.98
C ASN A 236 -21.98 -8.90 -1.29
N TRP A 237 -20.80 -8.81 -1.91
CA TRP A 237 -20.22 -7.54 -2.34
C TRP A 237 -21.03 -6.87 -3.46
N HIS A 238 -21.41 -7.60 -4.50
CA HIS A 238 -22.27 -7.10 -5.58
C HIS A 238 -23.61 -6.57 -5.03
N ASP A 239 -24.25 -7.33 -4.15
CA ASP A 239 -25.51 -6.95 -3.51
C ASP A 239 -25.34 -5.69 -2.64
N ALA A 240 -24.23 -5.57 -1.92
CA ALA A 240 -23.92 -4.38 -1.09
C ALA A 240 -23.71 -3.15 -1.96
N VAL A 241 -22.93 -3.23 -3.05
CA VAL A 241 -22.72 -2.15 -4.01
C VAL A 241 -24.04 -1.72 -4.66
N LEU A 242 -24.85 -2.66 -5.13
CA LEU A 242 -26.13 -2.36 -5.76
C LEU A 242 -27.09 -1.67 -4.77
N ARG A 243 -27.11 -2.04 -3.50
CA ARG A 243 -27.89 -1.36 -2.46
C ARG A 243 -27.40 0.07 -2.26
N GLN A 244 -26.09 0.26 -2.08
CA GLN A 244 -25.47 1.57 -1.82
C GLN A 244 -25.70 2.56 -2.97
N TYR A 245 -25.65 2.07 -4.20
CA TYR A 245 -25.83 2.88 -5.40
C TYR A 245 -27.28 2.89 -5.94
N ASN A 246 -28.26 2.42 -5.14
CA ASN A 246 -29.70 2.37 -5.50
C ASN A 246 -29.94 1.66 -6.84
N GLY A 247 -29.30 0.52 -7.06
CA GLY A 247 -29.40 -0.30 -8.26
C GLY A 247 -28.68 0.26 -9.48
N LYS A 248 -27.94 1.37 -9.34
CA LYS A 248 -27.08 1.91 -10.41
C LYS A 248 -25.67 1.33 -10.31
N THR A 249 -24.99 1.26 -11.43
CA THR A 249 -23.58 0.90 -11.45
C THR A 249 -22.71 2.11 -11.09
N PRO A 250 -21.66 1.93 -10.27
CA PRO A 250 -20.63 2.95 -10.07
C PRO A 250 -19.95 3.37 -11.37
N ARG A 251 -19.26 4.51 -11.35
CA ARG A 251 -18.51 5.03 -12.51
C ARG A 251 -17.33 4.15 -12.89
N HIS A 252 -16.63 3.61 -11.90
CA HIS A 252 -15.46 2.73 -12.04
C HIS A 252 -15.68 1.44 -11.25
N GLY A 253 -15.06 0.36 -11.66
CA GLY A 253 -14.95 -0.87 -10.88
C GLY A 253 -13.85 -0.75 -9.83
N ALA A 254 -12.70 -0.21 -10.25
CA ALA A 254 -11.58 0.13 -9.36
C ALA A 254 -10.68 1.21 -9.98
N ILE A 255 -9.92 1.88 -9.11
CA ILE A 255 -8.78 2.74 -9.45
C ILE A 255 -7.62 2.29 -8.57
N TRP A 256 -6.50 1.95 -9.16
CA TRP A 256 -5.30 1.48 -8.47
C TRP A 256 -4.12 2.38 -8.80
N LEU A 257 -3.74 3.24 -7.85
CA LEU A 257 -2.49 3.98 -7.90
C LEU A 257 -1.39 3.12 -7.28
N THR A 258 -0.31 2.87 -8.01
CA THR A 258 0.93 2.34 -7.46
C THR A 258 1.99 3.44 -7.45
N TYR A 259 2.37 3.92 -6.27
CA TYR A 259 3.47 4.85 -6.08
C TYR A 259 4.72 4.05 -5.69
N TYR A 260 5.66 3.99 -6.61
CA TYR A 260 6.82 3.10 -6.52
C TYR A 260 7.77 3.47 -5.37
N PRO A 261 8.37 2.46 -4.70
CA PRO A 261 8.34 1.03 -5.04
C PRO A 261 7.16 0.26 -4.45
N ASN A 262 6.43 0.77 -3.44
CA ASN A 262 5.72 -0.10 -2.53
C ASN A 262 4.43 0.44 -1.92
N VAL A 263 3.89 1.54 -2.42
CA VAL A 263 2.64 2.13 -1.89
C VAL A 263 1.55 2.04 -2.94
N MET A 264 0.46 1.37 -2.64
CA MET A 264 -0.73 1.32 -3.47
C MET A 264 -1.86 2.07 -2.76
N VAL A 265 -2.55 2.95 -3.49
CA VAL A 265 -3.78 3.61 -3.03
C VAL A 265 -4.89 3.18 -3.95
N GLU A 266 -5.90 2.55 -3.38
CA GLU A 266 -6.92 1.82 -4.10
C GLU A 266 -8.29 2.40 -3.81
N TRP A 267 -9.03 2.69 -4.87
CA TRP A 267 -10.41 3.07 -4.77
C TRP A 267 -11.31 1.95 -5.31
N TYR A 268 -12.28 1.57 -4.51
CA TYR A 268 -13.40 0.75 -4.93
C TYR A 268 -14.71 1.45 -4.54
N PRO A 269 -15.88 1.02 -5.06
CA PRO A 269 -17.15 1.64 -4.70
C PRO A 269 -17.38 1.68 -3.19
N GLY A 270 -17.22 2.87 -2.58
CA GLY A 270 -17.48 3.10 -1.15
C GLY A 270 -16.33 2.73 -0.21
N VAL A 271 -15.12 2.51 -0.71
CA VAL A 271 -13.93 2.25 0.11
C VAL A 271 -12.67 2.85 -0.52
N LEU A 272 -11.74 3.28 0.32
CA LEU A 272 -10.35 3.56 -0.03
C LEU A 272 -9.45 2.64 0.77
N CYS A 273 -8.49 1.99 0.10
CA CYS A 273 -7.46 1.19 0.75
C CYS A 273 -6.08 1.81 0.54
N VAL A 274 -5.21 1.64 1.53
CA VAL A 274 -3.77 1.90 1.35
C VAL A 274 -3.04 0.61 1.64
N SER A 275 -2.39 0.07 0.64
CA SER A 275 -1.61 -1.17 0.73
C SER A 275 -0.12 -0.84 0.63
N THR A 276 0.69 -1.39 1.53
CA THR A 276 2.12 -1.09 1.61
C THR A 276 2.94 -2.36 1.72
N LEU A 277 3.91 -2.52 0.83
CA LEU A 277 4.80 -3.69 0.83
C LEU A 277 6.08 -3.43 1.62
N HIS A 278 6.41 -4.37 2.49
CA HIS A 278 7.64 -4.38 3.27
C HIS A 278 8.43 -5.66 2.95
N PRO A 279 9.51 -5.57 2.15
CA PRO A 279 10.34 -6.73 1.87
C PRO A 279 10.99 -7.27 3.15
N MET A 280 10.76 -8.54 3.44
CA MET A 280 11.30 -9.25 4.60
C MET A 280 12.46 -10.18 4.22
N GLY A 281 12.76 -10.27 2.95
CA GLY A 281 13.80 -11.08 2.33
C GLY A 281 13.56 -11.23 0.84
N PRO A 282 14.48 -11.88 0.10
CA PRO A 282 14.29 -12.06 -1.35
C PRO A 282 13.04 -12.84 -1.74
N ASN A 283 12.52 -13.68 -0.85
CA ASN A 283 11.37 -14.56 -1.07
C ASN A 283 10.26 -14.37 -0.04
N LYS A 284 10.23 -13.23 0.63
CA LYS A 284 9.19 -12.93 1.62
C LYS A 284 8.87 -11.45 1.63
N THR A 285 7.59 -11.13 1.56
CA THR A 285 7.05 -9.79 1.61
C THR A 285 5.95 -9.72 2.65
N ARG A 286 5.90 -8.63 3.41
CA ARG A 286 4.75 -8.29 4.25
C ARG A 286 3.95 -7.22 3.56
N ASN A 287 2.67 -7.45 3.36
CA ASN A 287 1.71 -6.45 2.94
C ASN A 287 0.91 -5.97 4.16
N ILE A 288 0.78 -4.65 4.31
CA ILE A 288 -0.08 -4.01 5.31
C ILE A 288 -1.14 -3.24 4.55
N VAL A 289 -2.40 -3.59 4.77
CA VAL A 289 -3.56 -2.99 4.11
C VAL A 289 -4.41 -2.25 5.13
N GLU A 290 -4.65 -0.99 4.86
CA GLU A 290 -5.48 -0.09 5.66
C GLU A 290 -6.79 0.14 4.93
N PHE A 291 -7.94 -0.09 5.59
CA PHE A 291 -9.27 0.06 5.02
C PHE A 291 -9.95 1.30 5.58
N TYR A 292 -10.30 2.23 4.69
CA TYR A 292 -10.97 3.47 5.00
C TYR A 292 -12.34 3.49 4.34
N TYR A 293 -13.37 3.76 5.12
CA TYR A 293 -14.74 3.89 4.62
C TYR A 293 -15.30 5.27 4.95
N PRO A 294 -16.22 5.80 4.13
CA PRO A 294 -17.03 6.94 4.56
C PRO A 294 -17.61 6.70 5.94
N GLU A 295 -17.60 7.71 6.80
CA GLU A 295 -18.02 7.59 8.20
C GLU A 295 -19.40 6.95 8.34
N GLU A 296 -20.35 7.29 7.46
CA GLU A 296 -21.70 6.72 7.44
C GLU A 296 -21.67 5.21 7.18
N ILE A 297 -20.84 4.74 6.24
CA ILE A 297 -20.69 3.31 5.93
C ILE A 297 -20.03 2.60 7.11
N ALA A 298 -18.92 3.11 7.62
CA ALA A 298 -18.18 2.48 8.71
C ALA A 298 -19.03 2.33 9.98
N LEU A 299 -19.87 3.32 10.30
CA LEU A 299 -20.66 3.32 11.53
C LEU A 299 -21.99 2.59 11.42
N PHE A 300 -22.64 2.58 10.26
CA PHE A 300 -24.03 2.12 10.12
C PHE A 300 -24.23 0.98 9.13
N GLU A 301 -23.27 0.69 8.24
CA GLU A 301 -23.41 -0.31 7.17
C GLU A 301 -22.37 -1.43 7.33
N ARG A 302 -22.36 -2.10 8.50
CA ARG A 302 -21.35 -3.14 8.79
C ARG A 302 -21.38 -4.32 7.80
N GLU A 303 -22.56 -4.67 7.27
CA GLU A 303 -22.66 -5.71 6.24
C GLU A 303 -21.95 -5.32 4.94
N PHE A 304 -21.93 -4.02 4.59
CA PHE A 304 -21.19 -3.51 3.46
C PHE A 304 -19.68 -3.68 3.68
N VAL A 305 -19.18 -3.21 4.84
CA VAL A 305 -17.77 -3.32 5.23
C VAL A 305 -17.28 -4.76 5.23
N GLU A 306 -18.08 -5.67 5.82
CA GLU A 306 -17.72 -7.09 5.89
C GLU A 306 -17.72 -7.77 4.51
N ALA A 307 -18.68 -7.42 3.64
CA ALA A 307 -18.78 -7.97 2.29
C ALA A 307 -17.61 -7.50 1.41
N GLU A 308 -17.24 -6.22 1.50
CA GLU A 308 -16.10 -5.66 0.76
C GLU A 308 -14.78 -6.30 1.21
N ARG A 309 -14.50 -6.32 2.51
CA ARG A 309 -13.27 -6.93 3.04
C ARG A 309 -13.16 -8.41 2.68
N ALA A 310 -14.26 -9.14 2.73
CA ALA A 310 -14.26 -10.56 2.34
C ALA A 310 -13.93 -10.72 0.85
N ALA A 311 -14.46 -9.86 -0.03
CA ALA A 311 -14.16 -9.87 -1.46
C ALA A 311 -12.70 -9.50 -1.74
N TYR A 312 -12.18 -8.46 -1.07
CA TYR A 312 -10.77 -8.08 -1.14
C TYR A 312 -9.85 -9.23 -0.73
N MET A 313 -10.13 -9.87 0.41
CA MET A 313 -9.31 -10.98 0.91
C MET A 313 -9.42 -12.25 0.05
N GLU A 314 -10.57 -12.52 -0.59
CA GLU A 314 -10.69 -13.63 -1.55
C GLU A 314 -9.69 -13.41 -2.70
N THR A 315 -9.64 -12.22 -3.27
CA THR A 315 -8.69 -11.87 -4.34
C THR A 315 -7.25 -11.97 -3.87
N CYS A 316 -6.92 -11.43 -2.70
CA CYS A 316 -5.56 -11.53 -2.14
C CYS A 316 -5.07 -12.97 -1.96
N ILE A 317 -5.95 -13.88 -1.51
CA ILE A 317 -5.60 -15.31 -1.34
C ILE A 317 -5.36 -15.99 -2.70
N GLU A 318 -6.15 -15.63 -3.71
CA GLU A 318 -5.96 -16.12 -5.08
C GLU A 318 -4.64 -15.60 -5.66
N ASP A 319 -4.31 -14.31 -5.46
CA ASP A 319 -3.05 -13.71 -5.89
C ASP A 319 -1.83 -14.34 -5.20
N ASP A 320 -1.94 -14.71 -3.91
CA ASP A 320 -0.89 -15.44 -3.22
C ASP A 320 -0.58 -16.79 -3.86
N GLU A 321 -1.62 -17.53 -4.24
CA GLU A 321 -1.44 -18.82 -4.90
C GLU A 321 -0.62 -18.66 -6.19
N ILE A 322 -0.95 -17.67 -7.03
CA ILE A 322 -0.22 -17.47 -8.29
C ILE A 322 1.16 -16.85 -8.07
N GLY A 323 1.31 -15.91 -7.14
CA GLY A 323 2.59 -15.31 -6.77
C GLY A 323 3.59 -16.35 -6.27
N GLU A 324 3.16 -17.26 -5.38
CA GLU A 324 3.99 -18.38 -4.92
C GLU A 324 4.39 -19.33 -6.05
N ARG A 325 3.46 -19.65 -6.97
CA ARG A 325 3.74 -20.50 -8.15
C ARG A 325 4.75 -19.84 -9.08
N MET A 326 4.64 -18.54 -9.31
CA MET A 326 5.59 -17.79 -10.14
C MET A 326 7.00 -17.84 -9.54
N ASP A 327 7.15 -17.57 -8.24
CA ASP A 327 8.44 -17.62 -7.58
C ASP A 327 9.00 -19.04 -7.47
N GLN A 328 8.18 -20.07 -7.27
CA GLN A 328 8.61 -21.46 -7.34
C GLN A 328 9.16 -21.82 -8.74
N GLY A 329 8.48 -21.41 -9.80
CA GLY A 329 8.93 -21.60 -11.17
C GLY A 329 10.26 -20.89 -11.45
N ARG A 330 10.36 -19.60 -11.05
CA ARG A 330 11.58 -18.81 -11.16
C ARG A 330 12.74 -19.41 -10.35
N ALA A 331 12.49 -19.89 -9.13
CA ALA A 331 13.49 -20.55 -8.29
C ALA A 331 14.03 -21.83 -8.96
N ALA A 332 13.17 -22.62 -9.60
CA ALA A 332 13.58 -23.81 -10.33
C ALA A 332 14.45 -23.48 -11.55
N LEU A 333 14.21 -22.39 -12.25
CA LEU A 333 15.06 -21.89 -13.34
C LEU A 333 16.39 -21.37 -12.79
N PHE A 334 16.37 -20.56 -11.73
CA PHE A 334 17.55 -19.99 -11.09
C PHE A 334 18.51 -21.06 -10.59
N ALA A 335 18.00 -22.11 -9.93
CA ALA A 335 18.79 -23.26 -9.45
C ALA A 335 19.49 -24.02 -10.60
N ARG A 336 18.98 -23.92 -11.83
CA ARG A 336 19.56 -24.52 -13.03
C ARG A 336 20.46 -23.57 -13.80
N GLY A 337 20.65 -22.34 -13.33
CA GLY A 337 21.41 -21.30 -14.01
C GLY A 337 20.73 -20.79 -15.30
N ILE A 338 19.41 -20.94 -15.40
CA ILE A 338 18.61 -20.49 -16.53
C ILE A 338 18.00 -19.11 -16.20
N ASN A 339 18.24 -18.15 -17.09
CA ASN A 339 17.80 -16.76 -16.87
C ASN A 339 16.80 -16.34 -17.97
N GLU A 340 15.73 -17.14 -18.11
CA GLU A 340 14.68 -16.91 -19.10
C GLU A 340 13.85 -15.65 -18.80
N VAL A 341 13.31 -15.04 -19.82
CA VAL A 341 12.42 -13.88 -19.74
C VAL A 341 11.23 -14.05 -20.68
N GLY A 342 10.05 -13.61 -20.26
CA GLY A 342 8.83 -13.63 -21.06
C GLY A 342 8.61 -12.31 -21.81
N PRO A 343 7.70 -12.29 -22.80
CA PRO A 343 7.18 -11.08 -23.43
C PRO A 343 6.10 -10.43 -22.55
N TYR A 344 5.69 -9.21 -22.89
CA TYR A 344 4.51 -8.55 -22.33
C TYR A 344 3.30 -8.66 -23.27
N GLN A 345 2.12 -8.74 -22.67
CA GLN A 345 0.85 -8.61 -23.39
C GLN A 345 0.34 -7.17 -23.23
N SER A 346 0.31 -6.41 -24.29
CA SER A 346 -0.28 -5.06 -24.28
C SER A 346 -1.75 -5.10 -24.74
N PRO A 347 -2.67 -4.34 -24.10
CA PRO A 347 -2.40 -3.32 -23.07
C PRO A 347 -2.48 -3.84 -21.63
N MET A 348 -2.79 -5.13 -21.38
CA MET A 348 -3.13 -5.62 -20.05
C MET A 348 -1.91 -5.68 -19.10
N GLU A 349 -0.69 -5.83 -19.64
CA GLU A 349 0.56 -5.85 -18.86
C GLU A 349 1.40 -4.58 -19.03
N ASP A 350 0.84 -3.49 -19.54
CA ASP A 350 1.57 -2.24 -19.74
C ASP A 350 2.03 -1.62 -18.40
N GLY A 351 1.25 -1.82 -17.32
CA GLY A 351 1.64 -1.40 -15.98
C GLY A 351 2.86 -2.15 -15.45
N MET A 352 2.91 -3.46 -15.64
CA MET A 352 4.07 -4.29 -15.30
C MET A 352 5.30 -3.89 -16.12
N GLN A 353 5.14 -3.64 -17.44
CA GLN A 353 6.21 -3.15 -18.27
C GLN A 353 6.77 -1.81 -17.75
N HIS A 354 5.89 -0.86 -17.42
CA HIS A 354 6.29 0.45 -16.88
C HIS A 354 7.05 0.32 -15.56
N PHE A 355 6.61 -0.55 -14.66
CA PHE A 355 7.31 -0.85 -13.41
C PHE A 355 8.71 -1.42 -13.66
N HIS A 356 8.87 -2.37 -14.60
CA HIS A 356 10.18 -2.93 -14.95
C HIS A 356 11.11 -1.90 -15.57
N GLU A 357 10.60 -0.97 -16.38
CA GLU A 357 11.39 0.13 -16.94
C GLU A 357 11.83 1.12 -15.85
N TRP A 358 10.92 1.46 -14.92
CA TRP A 358 11.25 2.24 -13.74
C TRP A 358 12.34 1.55 -12.89
N TYR A 359 12.18 0.26 -12.61
CA TYR A 359 13.14 -0.53 -11.85
C TYR A 359 14.53 -0.52 -12.50
N ARG A 360 14.61 -0.80 -13.80
CA ARG A 360 15.88 -0.78 -14.54
C ARG A 360 16.56 0.60 -14.49
N ARG A 361 15.77 1.65 -14.64
CA ARG A 361 16.26 3.03 -14.59
C ARG A 361 16.85 3.37 -13.23
N VAL A 362 16.10 3.13 -12.15
CA VAL A 362 16.50 3.54 -10.79
C VAL A 362 17.63 2.66 -10.25
N MET A 363 17.58 1.36 -10.52
CA MET A 363 18.62 0.42 -10.12
C MET A 363 19.87 0.46 -10.99
N ASN A 364 19.85 1.23 -12.10
CA ASN A 364 20.86 1.12 -13.17
C ASN A 364 21.12 -0.35 -13.55
N PHE A 365 20.01 -1.11 -13.67
CA PHE A 365 20.02 -2.54 -13.89
C PHE A 365 19.97 -2.81 -15.40
N GLN A 366 21.13 -3.11 -15.97
CA GLN A 366 21.22 -3.62 -17.34
C GLN A 366 21.13 -5.15 -17.22
N GLY A 367 19.96 -5.70 -17.43
CA GLY A 367 19.77 -7.15 -17.49
C GLY A 367 20.73 -7.74 -18.53
N ALA A 368 21.51 -8.74 -18.10
CA ALA A 368 22.43 -9.47 -18.98
C ALA A 368 21.64 -10.38 -19.91
#